data_a39ecca8376a4264fd3866a430a4bb27
#
_entry.id   a39ecca8376a4264fd3866a430a4bb27
#
_cell.length_a   1.000
_cell.length_b   1.000
_cell.length_c   1.000
_cell.angle_alpha   90.00
_cell.angle_beta   90.00
_cell.angle_gamma   90.00
#
_symmetry.space_group_name_H-M   'P 1'
#
loop_
_entity.id
_entity.type
_entity.pdbx_description
1 polymer ?
#
loop_
_entity_poly.entity_id
_entity_poly.type
_entity_poly.pdbx_seq_one_letter_code
_entity_poly.pdbx_strand_id
1 'polypeptide(L)'
;TKHNWLVRETSALSGVIHEAFHVAKSGRPGPVLVDIPKDVQFATDEYTPLKKAKVSHYQPQLNGDLDMITELVAAIETAERPVFYTGGGVINSGPRASQLLRELVAATDFPITSTLMGLGSYPASGENWLGMLGMHGLYEANMAMHDCDLMINIGARFDDRITGRIDAFSPGSKKA
;
A
#
# COMPACT_ATOMS: atom_id res chain seq x y z
N THR A 1 -13.51 2.75 8.01
CA THR A 1 -12.53 3.13 9.04
C THR A 1 -11.54 2.00 9.29
N LYS A 2 -10.30 2.35 9.66
CA LYS A 2 -9.27 1.34 10.00
C LYS A 2 -9.58 0.64 11.33
N HIS A 3 -10.09 1.41 12.30
CA HIS A 3 -10.47 0.92 13.61
C HIS A 3 -11.49 1.86 14.26
N ASN A 4 -12.17 1.40 15.31
CA ASN A 4 -13.05 2.21 16.12
C ASN A 4 -12.87 1.88 17.60
N TRP A 5 -13.10 2.87 18.45
CA TRP A 5 -13.10 2.75 19.92
C TRP A 5 -14.38 3.31 20.48
N LEU A 6 -14.91 2.64 21.47
CA LEU A 6 -15.91 3.17 22.38
C LEU A 6 -15.22 3.46 23.73
N VAL A 7 -15.11 4.73 24.10
CA VAL A 7 -14.51 5.13 25.39
C VAL A 7 -15.53 4.88 26.51
N ARG A 8 -15.19 4.01 27.43
CA ARG A 8 -16.09 3.61 28.54
C ARG A 8 -15.79 4.33 29.85
N GLU A 9 -14.57 4.83 30.01
CA GLU A 9 -14.08 5.50 31.21
C GLU A 9 -13.23 6.71 30.85
N THR A 10 -13.36 7.80 31.57
CA THR A 10 -12.63 9.05 31.34
C THR A 10 -11.12 8.85 31.44
N SER A 11 -10.67 8.01 32.39
CA SER A 11 -9.25 7.65 32.56
C SER A 11 -8.60 7.02 31.32
N ALA A 12 -9.39 6.32 30.48
CA ALA A 12 -8.90 5.70 29.25
C ALA A 12 -8.81 6.69 28.07
N LEU A 13 -9.47 7.85 28.13
CA LEU A 13 -9.65 8.77 27.00
C LEU A 13 -8.31 9.20 26.38
N SER A 14 -7.36 9.64 27.21
CA SER A 14 -6.04 10.07 26.73
C SER A 14 -5.32 8.95 25.95
N GLY A 15 -5.35 7.72 26.48
CA GLY A 15 -4.78 6.54 25.84
C GLY A 15 -5.41 6.24 24.49
N VAL A 16 -6.74 6.22 24.45
CA VAL A 16 -7.51 5.95 23.23
C VAL A 16 -7.22 6.99 22.14
N ILE A 17 -7.16 8.27 22.47
CA ILE A 17 -6.84 9.33 21.49
C ILE A 17 -5.44 9.14 20.92
N HIS A 18 -4.43 8.88 21.76
CA HIS A 18 -3.06 8.62 21.29
C HIS A 18 -2.99 7.38 20.38
N GLU A 19 -3.68 6.30 20.74
CA GLU A 19 -3.76 5.09 19.95
C GLU A 19 -4.48 5.33 18.61
N ALA A 20 -5.57 6.09 18.62
CA ALA A 20 -6.31 6.47 17.42
C ALA A 20 -5.43 7.21 16.41
N PHE A 21 -4.66 8.20 16.85
CA PHE A 21 -3.70 8.89 15.99
C PHE A 21 -2.58 7.97 15.47
N HIS A 22 -2.08 7.07 16.31
CA HIS A 22 -1.08 6.09 15.87
C HIS A 22 -1.63 5.18 14.78
N VAL A 23 -2.81 4.58 14.97
CA VAL A 23 -3.44 3.69 13.99
C VAL A 23 -3.79 4.44 12.71
N ALA A 24 -4.32 5.66 12.82
CA ALA A 24 -4.66 6.48 11.64
C ALA A 24 -3.45 6.74 10.74
N LYS A 25 -2.28 6.97 11.32
CA LYS A 25 -1.04 7.36 10.61
C LYS A 25 -0.16 6.20 10.19
N SER A 26 -0.27 5.03 10.86
CA SER A 26 0.63 3.89 10.64
C SER A 26 0.18 3.00 9.50
N GLY A 27 1.12 2.31 8.84
CA GLY A 27 0.82 1.46 7.69
C GLY A 27 0.18 2.27 6.56
N ARG A 28 -0.91 1.76 5.97
CA ARG A 28 -1.72 2.55 5.05
C ARG A 28 -2.52 3.59 5.83
N PRO A 29 -2.26 4.89 5.70
CA PRO A 29 -3.00 5.92 6.41
C PRO A 29 -4.50 5.87 6.09
N GLY A 30 -5.34 6.14 7.08
CA GLY A 30 -6.78 6.11 6.90
C GLY A 30 -7.55 6.53 8.14
N PRO A 31 -8.86 6.78 8.01
CA PRO A 31 -9.70 7.28 9.10
C PRO A 31 -9.91 6.22 10.19
N VAL A 32 -10.07 6.70 11.40
CA VAL A 32 -10.50 5.95 12.57
C VAL A 32 -11.67 6.67 13.23
N LEU A 33 -12.41 5.96 14.07
CA LEU A 33 -13.53 6.53 14.82
C LEU A 33 -13.27 6.39 16.32
N VAL A 34 -13.50 7.46 17.07
CA VAL A 34 -13.52 7.43 18.53
C VAL A 34 -14.89 7.92 18.97
N ASP A 35 -15.66 7.03 19.60
CA ASP A 35 -16.96 7.34 20.19
C ASP A 35 -16.75 7.66 21.67
N ILE A 36 -17.18 8.87 22.07
CA ILE A 36 -17.06 9.36 23.45
C ILE A 36 -18.48 9.61 23.98
N PRO A 37 -19.05 8.67 24.76
CA PRO A 37 -20.38 8.80 25.32
C PRO A 37 -20.55 10.03 26.19
N LYS A 38 -21.79 10.50 26.33
CA LYS A 38 -22.12 11.74 27.03
C LYS A 38 -21.68 11.73 28.49
N ASP A 39 -21.85 10.62 29.19
CA ASP A 39 -21.43 10.44 30.59
C ASP A 39 -19.91 10.58 30.76
N VAL A 40 -19.13 10.02 29.84
CA VAL A 40 -17.65 10.18 29.80
C VAL A 40 -17.26 11.64 29.55
N GLN A 41 -18.01 12.35 28.68
CA GLN A 41 -17.73 13.78 28.40
C GLN A 41 -17.97 14.71 29.57
N PHE A 42 -18.93 14.35 30.46
CA PHE A 42 -19.25 15.15 31.66
C PHE A 42 -18.49 14.72 32.91
N ALA A 43 -17.85 13.55 32.88
CA ALA A 43 -17.03 13.10 33.98
C ALA A 43 -15.73 13.91 34.09
N THR A 44 -15.18 13.97 35.30
CA THR A 44 -13.89 14.60 35.58
C THR A 44 -12.89 13.56 36.01
N ASP A 45 -11.66 13.72 35.57
CA ASP A 45 -10.55 12.83 35.94
C ASP A 45 -9.23 13.64 35.97
N GLU A 46 -8.20 13.09 36.59
CA GLU A 46 -6.87 13.70 36.63
C GLU A 46 -6.14 13.41 35.32
N TYR A 47 -5.76 14.47 34.61
CA TYR A 47 -5.01 14.32 33.36
C TYR A 47 -3.58 13.85 33.60
N THR A 48 -3.26 12.68 33.07
CA THR A 48 -1.89 12.14 33.06
C THR A 48 -1.33 12.14 31.66
N PRO A 49 -0.24 12.91 31.37
CA PRO A 49 0.37 12.92 30.05
C PRO A 49 0.93 11.55 29.68
N LEU A 50 0.59 11.06 28.48
CA LEU A 50 1.14 9.81 27.95
C LEU A 50 2.46 10.11 27.21
N LYS A 51 3.53 9.43 27.58
CA LYS A 51 4.82 9.54 26.90
C LYS A 51 4.86 8.82 25.55
N LYS A 52 4.09 7.74 25.39
CA LYS A 52 4.02 6.93 24.18
C LYS A 52 2.70 6.14 24.15
N ALA A 53 2.06 6.06 22.96
CA ALA A 53 0.91 5.18 22.79
C ALA A 53 1.32 3.71 22.93
N LYS A 54 0.57 2.94 23.71
CA LYS A 54 0.68 1.48 23.76
C LYS A 54 -0.30 0.91 22.72
N VAL A 55 0.21 0.46 21.58
CA VAL A 55 -0.60 -0.16 20.53
C VAL A 55 -0.14 -1.60 20.38
N SER A 56 -0.94 -2.54 20.90
CA SER A 56 -0.63 -3.96 20.87
C SER A 56 -1.25 -4.70 19.69
N HIS A 57 -2.38 -4.22 19.22
CA HIS A 57 -3.20 -4.93 18.20
C HIS A 57 -2.94 -4.46 16.76
N TYR A 58 -2.18 -3.39 16.56
CA TYR A 58 -1.85 -2.87 15.24
C TYR A 58 -0.34 -2.59 15.10
N GLN A 59 0.34 -3.55 14.50
CA GLN A 59 1.79 -3.50 14.26
C GLN A 59 2.06 -3.78 12.78
N PRO A 60 2.04 -2.77 11.90
CA PRO A 60 2.34 -2.96 10.49
C PRO A 60 3.79 -3.44 10.33
N GLN A 61 3.98 -4.44 9.48
CA GLN A 61 5.31 -4.91 9.12
C GLN A 61 6.01 -3.83 8.29
N LEU A 62 7.17 -3.39 8.74
CA LEU A 62 7.95 -2.31 8.09
C LEU A 62 9.13 -2.83 7.29
N ASN A 63 9.58 -4.05 7.55
CA ASN A 63 10.70 -4.68 6.85
C ASN A 63 10.17 -5.83 6.00
N GLY A 64 10.73 -5.97 4.81
CA GLY A 64 10.48 -7.13 3.94
C GLY A 64 11.11 -8.39 4.53
N ASP A 65 10.52 -9.53 4.20
CA ASP A 65 11.09 -10.84 4.48
C ASP A 65 12.21 -11.13 3.47
N LEU A 66 13.42 -11.42 3.96
CA LEU A 66 14.60 -11.63 3.11
C LEU A 66 14.51 -12.89 2.26
N ASP A 67 13.88 -13.94 2.75
CA ASP A 67 13.72 -15.19 2.00
C ASP A 67 12.75 -14.97 0.83
N MET A 68 11.63 -14.27 1.09
CA MET A 68 10.69 -13.88 0.02
C MET A 68 11.32 -12.94 -1.01
N ILE A 69 12.17 -12.01 -0.57
CA ILE A 69 12.92 -11.12 -1.49
C ILE A 69 13.88 -11.95 -2.36
N THR A 70 14.55 -12.94 -1.79
CA THR A 70 15.46 -13.83 -2.54
C THR A 70 14.68 -14.65 -3.58
N GLU A 71 13.51 -15.17 -3.23
CA GLU A 71 12.61 -15.86 -4.17
C GLU A 71 12.13 -14.93 -5.30
N LEU A 72 11.83 -13.68 -4.98
CA LEU A 72 11.46 -12.68 -5.98
C LEU A 72 12.62 -12.41 -6.94
N VAL A 73 13.85 -12.24 -6.44
CA VAL A 73 15.04 -12.02 -7.29
C VAL A 73 15.22 -13.19 -8.25
N ALA A 74 15.12 -14.44 -7.77
CA ALA A 74 15.21 -15.62 -8.62
C ALA A 74 14.10 -15.68 -9.70
N ALA A 75 12.89 -15.21 -9.35
CA ALA A 75 11.81 -15.11 -10.33
C ALA A 75 12.06 -14.02 -11.38
N ILE A 76 12.65 -12.88 -10.99
CA ILE A 76 13.06 -11.80 -11.89
C ILE A 76 14.12 -12.29 -12.91
N GLU A 77 15.09 -13.06 -12.44
CA GLU A 77 16.17 -13.59 -13.30
C GLU A 77 15.68 -14.58 -14.37
N THR A 78 14.51 -15.19 -14.17
CA THR A 78 13.97 -16.22 -15.07
C THR A 78 12.76 -15.78 -15.87
N ALA A 79 12.20 -14.60 -15.58
CA ALA A 79 11.02 -14.10 -16.27
C ALA A 79 11.35 -13.65 -17.70
N GLU A 80 10.46 -14.01 -18.64
CA GLU A 80 10.57 -13.63 -20.05
C GLU A 80 9.75 -12.37 -20.39
N ARG A 81 8.64 -12.17 -19.66
CA ARG A 81 7.71 -11.04 -19.86
C ARG A 81 7.27 -10.44 -18.52
N PRO A 82 8.23 -9.95 -17.72
CA PRO A 82 7.91 -9.33 -16.44
C PRO A 82 7.26 -7.96 -16.59
N VAL A 83 6.42 -7.57 -15.64
CA VAL A 83 5.81 -6.23 -15.57
C VAL A 83 5.82 -5.73 -14.12
N PHE A 84 6.29 -4.51 -13.89
CA PHE A 84 6.08 -3.81 -12.64
C PHE A 84 4.68 -3.20 -12.61
N TYR A 85 3.95 -3.51 -11.54
CA TYR A 85 2.64 -2.96 -11.25
C TYR A 85 2.71 -2.08 -10.00
N THR A 86 2.58 -0.77 -10.15
CA THR A 86 2.80 0.18 -9.05
C THR A 86 1.53 0.88 -8.62
N GLY A 87 1.48 1.27 -7.37
CA GLY A 87 0.33 1.94 -6.78
C GLY A 87 0.66 3.06 -5.81
N GLY A 88 -0.37 3.59 -5.17
CA GLY A 88 -0.27 4.70 -4.22
C GLY A 88 0.63 4.42 -3.01
N GLY A 89 0.93 3.15 -2.72
CA GLY A 89 1.87 2.79 -1.66
C GLY A 89 3.27 3.35 -1.89
N VAL A 90 3.73 3.43 -3.15
CA VAL A 90 5.02 4.06 -3.48
C VAL A 90 5.02 5.54 -3.12
N ILE A 91 3.93 6.26 -3.51
CA ILE A 91 3.77 7.70 -3.19
C ILE A 91 3.72 7.92 -1.68
N ASN A 92 2.95 7.10 -0.97
CA ASN A 92 2.79 7.19 0.49
C ASN A 92 4.08 6.87 1.27
N SER A 93 5.00 6.11 0.66
CA SER A 93 6.32 5.81 1.24
C SER A 93 7.35 6.93 1.05
N GLY A 94 6.98 7.98 0.31
CA GLY A 94 7.77 9.18 0.14
C GLY A 94 8.77 9.17 -1.03
N PRO A 95 9.52 10.27 -1.23
CA PRO A 95 10.35 10.48 -2.41
C PRO A 95 11.44 9.41 -2.62
N ARG A 96 11.98 8.85 -1.54
CA ARG A 96 13.01 7.80 -1.63
C ARG A 96 12.46 6.52 -2.26
N ALA A 97 11.20 6.17 -1.99
CA ALA A 97 10.57 5.00 -2.60
C ALA A 97 10.44 5.17 -4.13
N SER A 98 10.01 6.34 -4.59
CA SER A 98 9.95 6.65 -6.03
C SER A 98 11.34 6.67 -6.68
N GLN A 99 12.37 7.11 -5.96
CA GLN A 99 13.75 7.04 -6.43
C GLN A 99 14.22 5.59 -6.59
N LEU A 100 14.01 4.75 -5.57
CA LEU A 100 14.36 3.32 -5.60
C LEU A 100 13.60 2.58 -6.71
N LEU A 101 12.34 2.93 -6.95
CA LEU A 101 11.57 2.37 -8.06
C LEU A 101 12.23 2.69 -9.41
N ARG A 102 12.68 3.93 -9.63
CA ARG A 102 13.39 4.29 -10.85
C ARG A 102 14.72 3.55 -10.99
N GLU A 103 15.47 3.43 -9.90
CA GLU A 103 16.72 2.65 -9.86
C GLU A 103 16.46 1.17 -10.22
N LEU A 104 15.38 0.58 -9.69
CA LEU A 104 15.00 -0.80 -9.99
C LEU A 104 14.59 -0.99 -11.45
N VAL A 105 13.76 -0.09 -12.00
CA VAL A 105 13.37 -0.15 -13.43
C VAL A 105 14.61 0.01 -14.33
N ALA A 106 15.50 0.94 -14.00
CA ALA A 106 16.74 1.13 -14.78
C ALA A 106 17.69 -0.08 -14.72
N ALA A 107 17.70 -0.82 -13.59
CA ALA A 107 18.53 -2.00 -13.43
C ALA A 107 17.98 -3.25 -14.16
N THR A 108 16.66 -3.33 -14.32
CA THR A 108 15.99 -4.50 -14.91
C THR A 108 15.54 -4.29 -16.34
N ASP A 109 15.36 -3.04 -16.75
CA ASP A 109 14.76 -2.63 -18.02
C ASP A 109 13.34 -3.16 -18.24
N PHE A 110 12.62 -3.45 -17.16
CA PHE A 110 11.26 -4.01 -17.24
C PHE A 110 10.21 -2.92 -17.48
N PRO A 111 9.16 -3.23 -18.26
CA PRO A 111 8.03 -2.33 -18.42
C PRO A 111 7.30 -2.11 -17.09
N ILE A 112 6.76 -0.90 -16.94
CA ILE A 112 6.09 -0.47 -15.72
C ILE A 112 4.74 0.17 -16.02
N THR A 113 3.73 -0.24 -15.27
CA THR A 113 2.39 0.34 -15.29
C THR A 113 1.95 0.72 -13.87
N SER A 114 0.91 1.51 -13.75
CA SER A 114 0.46 2.06 -12.48
C SER A 114 -1.05 2.10 -12.36
N THR A 115 -1.54 2.01 -11.12
CA THR A 115 -2.90 2.43 -10.78
C THR A 115 -3.04 3.94 -10.87
N LEU A 116 -4.29 4.44 -10.89
CA LEU A 116 -4.58 5.88 -10.79
C LEU A 116 -3.85 6.53 -9.58
N MET A 117 -3.88 5.89 -8.42
CA MET A 117 -3.24 6.40 -7.19
C MET A 117 -1.71 6.26 -7.20
N GLY A 118 -1.15 5.52 -8.13
CA GLY A 118 0.30 5.37 -8.31
C GLY A 118 0.88 6.32 -9.36
N LEU A 119 0.05 7.09 -10.08
CA LEU A 119 0.53 8.07 -11.06
C LEU A 119 1.48 9.07 -10.40
N GLY A 120 2.63 9.30 -11.04
CA GLY A 120 3.71 10.12 -10.50
C GLY A 120 4.76 9.37 -9.67
N SER A 121 4.57 8.08 -9.35
CA SER A 121 5.60 7.24 -8.72
C SER A 121 6.79 6.98 -9.66
N TYR A 122 6.50 6.87 -10.96
CA TYR A 122 7.47 6.74 -12.04
C TYR A 122 7.20 7.83 -13.10
N PRO A 123 8.23 8.40 -13.75
CA PRO A 123 8.04 9.46 -14.74
C PRO A 123 7.36 8.94 -16.01
N ALA A 124 6.33 9.66 -16.47
CA ALA A 124 5.61 9.31 -17.70
C ALA A 124 6.44 9.49 -18.99
N SER A 125 7.60 10.16 -18.89
CA SER A 125 8.57 10.31 -19.97
C SER A 125 9.59 9.16 -20.04
N GLY A 126 9.55 8.20 -19.11
CA GLY A 126 10.44 7.05 -19.13
C GLY A 126 10.05 6.05 -20.24
N GLU A 127 11.06 5.48 -20.88
CA GLU A 127 10.86 4.55 -22.03
C GLU A 127 10.08 3.30 -21.63
N ASN A 128 10.24 2.83 -20.39
CA ASN A 128 9.55 1.65 -19.86
C ASN A 128 8.09 1.93 -19.43
N TRP A 129 7.63 3.19 -19.49
CA TRP A 129 6.30 3.56 -19.02
C TRP A 129 5.20 3.17 -19.99
N LEU A 130 4.34 2.23 -19.58
CA LEU A 130 3.19 1.76 -20.35
C LEU A 130 1.90 2.59 -20.14
N GLY A 131 1.93 3.56 -19.22
CA GLY A 131 0.73 4.27 -18.82
C GLY A 131 -0.03 3.60 -17.68
N MET A 132 -1.27 4.05 -17.45
CA MET A 132 -2.17 3.50 -16.43
C MET A 132 -2.89 2.26 -16.96
N LEU A 133 -3.04 1.23 -16.14
CA LEU A 133 -3.86 0.06 -16.45
C LEU A 133 -5.27 0.16 -15.84
N GLY A 134 -6.08 -0.85 -16.11
CA GLY A 134 -7.43 -1.03 -15.58
C GLY A 134 -8.53 -0.55 -16.54
N MET A 135 -9.76 -0.44 -16.02
CA MET A 135 -10.96 -0.11 -16.82
C MET A 135 -10.82 1.21 -17.60
N HIS A 136 -10.12 2.19 -17.05
CA HIS A 136 -9.87 3.49 -17.67
C HIS A 136 -8.42 3.65 -18.14
N GLY A 137 -7.69 2.54 -18.22
CA GLY A 137 -6.29 2.51 -18.61
C GLY A 137 -6.07 2.38 -20.12
N LEU A 138 -4.80 2.39 -20.49
CA LEU A 138 -4.36 2.21 -21.87
C LEU A 138 -4.42 0.72 -22.28
N TYR A 139 -4.66 0.48 -23.57
CA TYR A 139 -4.71 -0.86 -24.12
C TYR A 139 -3.39 -1.61 -23.92
N GLU A 140 -2.27 -0.95 -24.18
CA GLU A 140 -0.92 -1.49 -24.08
C GLU A 140 -0.59 -1.93 -22.63
N ALA A 141 -0.96 -1.11 -21.64
CA ALA A 141 -0.77 -1.44 -20.24
C ALA A 141 -1.61 -2.64 -19.80
N ASN A 142 -2.85 -2.72 -20.28
CA ASN A 142 -3.74 -3.85 -19.99
C ASN A 142 -3.26 -5.14 -20.66
N MET A 143 -2.79 -5.08 -21.91
CA MET A 143 -2.29 -6.25 -22.62
C MET A 143 -0.96 -6.74 -22.06
N ALA A 144 -0.02 -5.84 -21.73
CA ALA A 144 1.22 -6.21 -21.05
C ALA A 144 0.94 -6.93 -19.72
N MET A 145 -0.03 -6.42 -18.93
CA MET A 145 -0.46 -7.07 -17.70
C MET A 145 -1.13 -8.43 -17.93
N HIS A 146 -1.90 -8.58 -19.00
CA HIS A 146 -2.56 -9.84 -19.35
C HIS A 146 -1.56 -10.94 -19.77
N ASP A 147 -0.57 -10.55 -20.56
CA ASP A 147 0.37 -11.47 -21.22
C ASP A 147 1.67 -11.70 -20.42
N CYS A 148 1.87 -10.98 -19.30
CA CYS A 148 3.07 -11.15 -18.48
C CYS A 148 3.13 -12.55 -17.85
N ASP A 149 4.35 -13.03 -17.63
CA ASP A 149 4.64 -14.25 -16.87
C ASP A 149 5.01 -13.97 -15.41
N LEU A 150 5.47 -12.75 -15.13
CA LEU A 150 5.76 -12.27 -13.77
C LEU A 150 5.17 -10.87 -13.56
N MET A 151 4.25 -10.75 -12.61
CA MET A 151 3.71 -9.48 -12.13
C MET A 151 4.34 -9.12 -10.79
N ILE A 152 5.11 -8.03 -10.75
CA ILE A 152 5.75 -7.54 -9.53
C ILE A 152 4.95 -6.36 -9.00
N ASN A 153 4.19 -6.59 -7.93
CA ASN A 153 3.34 -5.58 -7.32
C ASN A 153 4.08 -4.73 -6.29
N ILE A 154 4.20 -3.43 -6.53
CA ILE A 154 4.86 -2.49 -5.63
C ILE A 154 3.88 -1.41 -5.16
N GLY A 155 3.32 -1.60 -3.97
CA GLY A 155 2.43 -0.62 -3.34
C GLY A 155 1.07 -0.43 -4.00
N ALA A 156 0.64 -1.35 -4.87
CA ALA A 156 -0.69 -1.38 -5.44
C ALA A 156 -1.58 -2.39 -4.71
N ARG A 157 -2.87 -2.26 -4.89
CA ARG A 157 -3.86 -3.27 -4.49
C ARG A 157 -4.62 -3.76 -5.71
N PHE A 158 -5.21 -4.94 -5.60
CA PHE A 158 -6.06 -5.53 -6.62
C PHE A 158 -7.52 -5.18 -6.29
N ASP A 159 -8.07 -4.20 -6.98
CA ASP A 159 -9.50 -3.88 -6.90
C ASP A 159 -10.21 -4.13 -8.24
N ASP A 160 -11.53 -4.12 -8.21
CA ASP A 160 -12.37 -4.48 -9.35
C ASP A 160 -12.18 -3.57 -10.59
N ARG A 161 -11.74 -2.32 -10.38
CA ARG A 161 -11.46 -1.37 -11.47
C ARG A 161 -10.18 -1.71 -12.23
N ILE A 162 -9.31 -2.51 -11.61
CA ILE A 162 -8.06 -2.98 -12.20
C ILE A 162 -8.22 -4.41 -12.71
N THR A 163 -8.75 -5.31 -11.89
CA THR A 163 -8.79 -6.73 -12.22
C THR A 163 -9.93 -7.10 -13.17
N GLY A 164 -11.06 -6.38 -13.12
CA GLY A 164 -12.27 -6.85 -13.76
C GLY A 164 -12.61 -8.26 -13.29
N ARG A 165 -12.75 -9.20 -14.21
CA ARG A 165 -12.93 -10.62 -13.90
C ARG A 165 -11.65 -11.22 -13.34
N ILE A 166 -11.70 -11.67 -12.08
CA ILE A 166 -10.54 -12.19 -11.34
C ILE A 166 -9.96 -13.44 -12.01
N ASP A 167 -10.81 -14.32 -12.52
CA ASP A 167 -10.43 -15.56 -13.20
C ASP A 167 -9.74 -15.34 -14.57
N ALA A 168 -9.90 -14.15 -15.14
CA ALA A 168 -9.29 -13.75 -16.40
C ALA A 168 -8.16 -12.73 -16.26
N PHE A 169 -7.89 -12.23 -15.03
CA PHE A 169 -6.86 -11.24 -14.81
C PHE A 169 -5.47 -11.87 -14.76
N SER A 170 -4.65 -11.56 -15.77
CA SER A 170 -3.26 -12.03 -15.87
C SER A 170 -3.11 -13.53 -15.55
N PRO A 171 -3.79 -14.41 -16.32
CA PRO A 171 -3.96 -15.82 -15.96
C PRO A 171 -2.65 -16.61 -16.00
N GLY A 172 -1.68 -16.19 -16.81
CA GLY A 172 -0.38 -16.86 -16.96
C GLY A 172 0.70 -16.39 -16.00
N SER A 173 0.46 -15.34 -15.20
CA SER A 173 1.52 -14.74 -14.40
C SER A 173 1.69 -15.35 -13.01
N LYS A 174 2.96 -15.48 -12.58
CA LYS A 174 3.31 -15.53 -11.17
C LYS A 174 3.13 -14.11 -10.61
N LYS A 175 2.48 -13.99 -9.46
CA LYS A 175 2.25 -12.72 -8.78
C LYS A 175 3.15 -12.62 -7.55
N ALA A 176 3.97 -11.57 -7.46
CA ALA A 176 4.94 -11.31 -6.41
C ALA A 176 4.84 -9.87 -5.88
#